data_bacc3d9a756b0968d34ab8358c2c3550
#
_entry.id   bacc3d9a756b0968d34ab8358c2c3550
#
_cell.length_a   1.000
_cell.length_b   1.000
_cell.length_c   1.000
_cell.angle_alpha   90.00
_cell.angle_beta   90.00
_cell.angle_gamma   90.00
#
_symmetry.space_group_name_H-M   'P 1'
#
loop_
_entity.id
_entity.type
_entity.pdbx_description
1 polymer ?
#
loop_
_entity_poly.entity_id
_entity_poly.type
_entity_poly.pdbx_seq_one_letter_code
_entity_poly.pdbx_strand_id
1 'polypeptide(L)'
;MILSMDGGGCRGYMSIRLLERVCDEAPGFLDRVDLFAGTSTGSILAAFLAGGASPGEAASYYEEYVPAIFGRPRNLVRRAWDAKFSNKPLKDALRTYFGDATVAQLPKHFLAPALRVDGEASSTTSAEVWRLSQSREGGWRPAVFSNLPAVRGARPDVELKISDALLRSSAAPTILPLYQNYGDGGAARCPLLVSWLYAVTLRM
;
A
#
# COMPACT_ATOMS: atom_id res chain seq x y z
N MET A 1 3.21 -4.31 18.29
CA MET A 1 2.33 -3.12 18.03
C MET A 1 2.08 -2.98 16.53
N ILE A 2 0.88 -2.54 16.12
CA ILE A 2 0.52 -2.29 14.71
C ILE A 2 0.42 -0.79 14.49
N LEU A 3 1.08 -0.26 13.46
CA LEU A 3 0.90 1.09 12.96
C LEU A 3 0.17 1.02 11.61
N SER A 4 -1.03 1.60 11.56
CA SER A 4 -1.88 1.61 10.36
C SER A 4 -2.08 3.04 9.85
N MET A 5 -1.87 3.23 8.54
CA MET A 5 -1.96 4.54 7.88
C MET A 5 -2.96 4.50 6.74
N ASP A 6 -3.95 5.37 6.81
CA ASP A 6 -4.97 5.49 5.76
C ASP A 6 -4.43 6.18 4.51
N GLY A 7 -5.09 5.90 3.38
CA GLY A 7 -4.85 6.59 2.13
C GLY A 7 -5.39 8.03 2.12
N GLY A 8 -5.06 8.76 1.08
CA GLY A 8 -5.56 10.12 0.93
C GLY A 8 -4.75 10.99 -0.04
N GLY A 9 -3.94 10.38 -0.91
CA GLY A 9 -3.10 11.10 -1.87
C GLY A 9 -2.10 12.01 -1.16
N CYS A 10 -2.05 13.29 -1.52
CA CYS A 10 -1.11 14.25 -0.92
C CYS A 10 -1.33 14.48 0.59
N ARG A 11 -2.49 14.10 1.16
CA ARG A 11 -2.74 14.19 2.61
C ARG A 11 -1.86 13.26 3.45
N GLY A 12 -1.22 12.25 2.83
CA GLY A 12 -0.21 11.41 3.49
C GLY A 12 0.95 12.22 4.08
N TYR A 13 1.25 13.39 3.50
CA TYR A 13 2.23 14.30 4.07
C TYR A 13 1.87 14.74 5.50
N MET A 14 0.60 15.03 5.74
CA MET A 14 0.14 15.37 7.10
C MET A 14 0.30 14.19 8.06
N SER A 15 -0.03 12.98 7.61
CA SER A 15 0.11 11.77 8.43
C SER A 15 1.56 11.53 8.85
N ILE A 16 2.53 11.70 7.92
CA ILE A 16 3.93 11.47 8.24
C ILE A 16 4.51 12.58 9.14
N ARG A 17 4.08 13.84 8.96
CA ARG A 17 4.51 14.95 9.84
C ARG A 17 3.94 14.81 11.26
N LEU A 18 2.72 14.27 11.40
CA LEU A 18 2.18 13.92 12.72
C LEU A 18 2.96 12.78 13.37
N LEU A 19 3.32 11.76 12.60
CA LEU A 19 4.13 10.64 13.11
C LEU A 19 5.53 11.10 13.54
N GLU A 20 6.14 12.01 12.80
CA GLU A 20 7.43 12.62 13.16
C GLU A 20 7.35 13.25 14.55
N ARG A 21 6.33 14.07 14.81
CA ARG A 21 6.11 14.67 16.14
C ARG A 21 5.89 13.62 17.23
N VAL A 22 5.15 12.54 16.94
CA VAL A 22 4.97 11.43 17.89
C VAL A 22 6.33 10.78 18.21
N CYS A 23 7.20 10.61 17.22
CA CYS A 23 8.53 10.04 17.42
C CYS A 23 9.45 10.99 18.22
N ASP A 24 9.32 12.31 18.03
CA ASP A 24 10.06 13.30 18.82
C ASP A 24 9.66 13.27 20.31
N GLU A 25 8.35 13.14 20.59
CA GLU A 25 7.83 13.08 21.96
C GLU A 25 7.98 11.68 22.61
N ALA A 26 8.07 10.63 21.79
CA ALA A 26 8.19 9.24 22.26
C ALA A 26 9.34 8.54 21.54
N PRO A 27 10.61 8.79 21.93
CA PRO A 27 11.78 8.11 21.35
C PRO A 27 11.64 6.59 21.39
N GLY A 28 12.01 5.92 20.28
CA GLY A 28 11.86 4.47 20.15
C GLY A 28 10.43 4.01 19.86
N PHE A 29 9.51 4.94 19.52
CA PHE A 29 8.13 4.57 19.15
C PHE A 29 8.09 3.56 18.00
N LEU A 30 8.84 3.80 16.91
CA LEU A 30 8.87 2.92 15.74
C LEU A 30 9.56 1.58 16.01
N ASP A 31 10.46 1.51 16.97
CA ASP A 31 11.13 0.24 17.33
C ASP A 31 10.13 -0.78 17.87
N ARG A 32 9.08 -0.29 18.54
CA ARG A 32 8.00 -1.10 19.11
C ARG A 32 6.94 -1.51 18.08
N VAL A 33 7.01 -1.01 16.84
CA VAL A 33 6.09 -1.38 15.78
C VAL A 33 6.56 -2.66 15.11
N ASP A 34 5.74 -3.71 15.17
CA ASP A 34 6.00 -5.02 14.55
C ASP A 34 5.44 -5.08 13.13
N LEU A 35 4.31 -4.40 12.87
CA LEU A 35 3.61 -4.40 11.60
C LEU A 35 3.25 -2.99 11.16
N PHE A 36 3.73 -2.61 9.98
CA PHE A 36 3.35 -1.40 9.27
C PHE A 36 2.30 -1.73 8.22
N ALA A 37 1.11 -1.18 8.36
CA ALA A 37 0.02 -1.39 7.42
C ALA A 37 -0.43 -0.07 6.80
N GLY A 38 -0.86 -0.10 5.55
CA GLY A 38 -1.37 1.11 4.93
C GLY A 38 -2.05 0.88 3.60
N THR A 39 -2.90 1.81 3.21
CA THR A 39 -3.63 1.79 1.94
C THR A 39 -3.21 2.99 1.10
N SER A 40 -3.06 2.82 -0.23
CA SER A 40 -2.74 3.93 -1.13
C SER A 40 -1.46 4.66 -0.67
N THR A 41 -1.52 5.96 -0.52
CA THR A 41 -0.47 6.78 0.10
C THR A 41 0.02 6.22 1.44
N GLY A 42 -0.90 5.71 2.29
CA GLY A 42 -0.53 5.07 3.55
C GLY A 42 0.30 3.80 3.35
N SER A 43 0.10 3.04 2.25
CA SER A 43 0.94 1.89 1.93
C SER A 43 2.37 2.29 1.57
N ILE A 44 2.53 3.43 0.90
CA ILE A 44 3.85 4.00 0.57
C ILE A 44 4.58 4.35 1.85
N LEU A 45 3.93 5.07 2.77
CA LEU A 45 4.50 5.39 4.08
C LEU A 45 4.84 4.14 4.89
N ALA A 46 3.93 3.16 4.91
CA ALA A 46 4.14 1.88 5.59
C ALA A 46 5.39 1.15 5.06
N ALA A 47 5.59 1.13 3.74
CA ALA A 47 6.76 0.51 3.12
C ALA A 47 8.06 1.25 3.44
N PHE A 48 8.05 2.60 3.44
CA PHE A 48 9.20 3.39 3.87
C PHE A 48 9.62 3.05 5.30
N LEU A 49 8.68 3.09 6.23
CA LEU A 49 8.92 2.82 7.65
C LEU A 49 9.30 1.36 7.90
N ALA A 50 8.65 0.40 7.22
CA ALA A 50 9.01 -1.00 7.29
C ALA A 50 10.41 -1.29 6.72
N GLY A 51 10.87 -0.46 5.78
CA GLY A 51 12.22 -0.46 5.22
C GLY A 51 13.26 0.18 6.11
N GLY A 52 12.86 0.81 7.22
CA GLY A 52 13.75 1.45 8.18
C GLY A 52 13.95 2.95 7.96
N ALA A 53 13.23 3.57 7.01
CA ALA A 53 13.27 5.02 6.85
C ALA A 53 12.67 5.74 8.06
N SER A 54 13.24 6.88 8.42
CA SER A 54 12.68 7.78 9.41
C SER A 54 11.44 8.52 8.86
N PRO A 55 10.56 9.04 9.74
CA PRO A 55 9.45 9.89 9.29
C PRO A 55 9.92 11.13 8.53
N GLY A 56 11.05 11.72 8.91
CA GLY A 56 11.63 12.87 8.21
C GLY A 56 12.08 12.55 6.78
N GLU A 57 12.73 11.40 6.57
CA GLU A 57 13.10 10.94 5.22
C GLU A 57 11.85 10.68 4.36
N ALA A 58 10.83 10.04 4.92
CA ALA A 58 9.56 9.84 4.22
C ALA A 58 8.85 11.17 3.90
N ALA A 59 8.90 12.16 4.80
CA ALA A 59 8.35 13.50 4.54
C ALA A 59 9.10 14.20 3.41
N SER A 60 10.43 14.17 3.41
CA SER A 60 11.26 14.74 2.35
C SER A 60 10.96 14.13 0.99
N TYR A 61 10.76 12.82 0.94
CA TYR A 61 10.33 12.14 -0.28
C TYR A 61 8.98 12.67 -0.79
N TYR A 62 8.03 12.91 0.11
CA TYR A 62 6.74 13.50 -0.27
C TYR A 62 6.87 14.90 -0.83
N GLU A 63 7.70 15.74 -0.25
CA GLU A 63 7.97 17.10 -0.73
C GLU A 63 8.55 17.08 -2.15
N GLU A 64 9.44 16.15 -2.44
CA GLU A 64 10.08 16.03 -3.74
C GLU A 64 9.13 15.48 -4.82
N TYR A 65 8.40 14.40 -4.54
CA TYR A 65 7.71 13.66 -5.60
C TYR A 65 6.21 13.97 -5.74
N VAL A 66 5.52 14.44 -4.70
CA VAL A 66 4.10 14.76 -4.78
C VAL A 66 3.78 15.83 -5.84
N PRO A 67 4.56 16.91 -6.00
CA PRO A 67 4.34 17.86 -7.08
C PRO A 67 4.48 17.25 -8.48
N ALA A 68 5.39 16.31 -8.67
CA ALA A 68 5.57 15.61 -9.95
C ALA A 68 4.40 14.66 -10.27
N ILE A 69 3.84 13.99 -9.24
CA ILE A 69 2.73 13.04 -9.38
C ILE A 69 1.41 13.76 -9.64
N PHE A 70 1.10 14.82 -8.91
CA PHE A 70 -0.20 15.51 -8.91
C PHE A 70 -0.17 16.91 -9.53
N GLY A 71 0.99 17.42 -9.92
CA GLY A 71 1.14 18.79 -10.44
C GLY A 71 0.66 18.97 -11.90
N ARG A 72 0.63 17.91 -12.70
CA ARG A 72 0.28 17.99 -14.13
C ARG A 72 -0.85 17.03 -14.48
N PRO A 73 -2.12 17.46 -14.39
CA PRO A 73 -3.25 16.65 -14.81
C PRO A 73 -3.22 16.43 -16.33
N ARG A 74 -3.70 15.30 -16.78
CA ARG A 74 -3.91 15.03 -18.22
C ARG A 74 -4.88 16.05 -18.81
N ASN A 75 -4.80 16.32 -20.13
CA ASN A 75 -5.70 17.25 -20.80
C ASN A 75 -7.17 16.80 -20.71
N LEU A 76 -8.12 17.74 -20.87
CA LEU A 76 -9.56 17.49 -20.67
C LEU A 76 -10.10 16.35 -21.54
N VAL A 77 -9.64 16.22 -22.78
CA VAL A 77 -10.11 15.20 -23.73
C VAL A 77 -9.74 13.79 -23.22
N ARG A 78 -8.51 13.59 -22.72
CA ARG A 78 -8.10 12.31 -22.14
C ARG A 78 -8.79 12.02 -20.81
N ARG A 79 -9.09 13.04 -20.01
CA ARG A 79 -9.77 12.88 -18.72
C ARG A 79 -11.21 12.36 -18.84
N ALA A 80 -11.87 12.53 -19.98
CA ALA A 80 -13.19 11.99 -20.22
C ALA A 80 -13.21 10.46 -20.30
N TRP A 81 -12.06 9.84 -20.62
CA TRP A 81 -11.95 8.40 -20.88
C TRP A 81 -10.86 7.71 -20.05
N ASP A 82 -10.07 8.45 -19.27
CA ASP A 82 -8.95 7.92 -18.51
C ASP A 82 -8.77 8.69 -17.17
N ALA A 83 -7.91 8.19 -16.30
CA ALA A 83 -7.59 8.79 -15.00
C ALA A 83 -7.02 10.21 -15.14
N LYS A 84 -7.23 11.03 -14.11
CA LYS A 84 -6.83 12.44 -14.06
C LYS A 84 -5.32 12.64 -14.20
N PHE A 85 -4.52 11.76 -13.59
CA PHE A 85 -3.06 11.80 -13.60
C PHE A 85 -2.47 10.53 -14.21
N SER A 86 -1.21 10.61 -14.65
CA SER A 86 -0.43 9.45 -15.06
C SER A 86 0.18 8.77 -13.82
N ASN A 87 0.25 7.45 -13.81
CA ASN A 87 0.99 6.71 -12.78
C ASN A 87 2.51 6.67 -13.04
N LYS A 88 2.97 7.16 -14.20
CA LYS A 88 4.40 7.13 -14.56
C LYS A 88 5.29 7.86 -13.53
N PRO A 89 4.99 9.11 -13.10
CA PRO A 89 5.83 9.78 -12.11
C PRO A 89 5.89 9.02 -10.78
N LEU A 90 4.77 8.47 -10.32
CA LEU A 90 4.75 7.64 -9.10
C LEU A 90 5.59 6.37 -9.28
N LYS A 91 5.45 5.70 -10.43
CA LYS A 91 6.22 4.50 -10.75
C LYS A 91 7.73 4.77 -10.76
N ASP A 92 8.13 5.85 -11.43
CA ASP A 92 9.53 6.24 -11.52
C ASP A 92 10.09 6.58 -10.13
N ALA A 93 9.36 7.34 -9.32
CA ALA A 93 9.71 7.68 -7.95
C ALA A 93 9.89 6.43 -7.06
N LEU A 94 8.91 5.52 -7.05
CA LEU A 94 8.98 4.29 -6.26
C LEU A 94 10.13 3.37 -6.70
N ARG A 95 10.41 3.30 -7.99
CA ARG A 95 11.54 2.53 -8.53
C ARG A 95 12.88 3.17 -8.20
N THR A 96 12.97 4.49 -8.20
CA THR A 96 14.19 5.20 -7.78
C THR A 96 14.52 4.90 -6.32
N TYR A 97 13.52 4.83 -5.44
CA TYR A 97 13.75 4.59 -4.02
C TYR A 97 13.94 3.10 -3.68
N PHE A 98 13.03 2.22 -4.12
CA PHE A 98 13.04 0.81 -3.73
C PHE A 98 13.84 -0.09 -4.71
N GLY A 99 14.18 0.41 -5.89
CA GLY A 99 14.86 -0.38 -6.92
C GLY A 99 14.05 -1.63 -7.30
N ASP A 100 14.73 -2.77 -7.27
CA ASP A 100 14.16 -4.09 -7.53
C ASP A 100 13.83 -4.88 -6.23
N ALA A 101 13.88 -4.22 -5.07
CA ALA A 101 13.58 -4.87 -3.80
C ALA A 101 12.17 -5.46 -3.77
N THR A 102 12.05 -6.64 -3.20
CA THR A 102 10.78 -7.37 -3.05
C THR A 102 10.18 -7.15 -1.67
N VAL A 103 8.89 -7.45 -1.54
CA VAL A 103 8.17 -7.34 -0.27
C VAL A 103 8.80 -8.22 0.82
N ALA A 104 9.38 -9.37 0.44
CA ALA A 104 10.12 -10.25 1.36
C ALA A 104 11.35 -9.61 2.00
N GLN A 105 11.97 -8.64 1.31
CA GLN A 105 13.21 -8.01 1.74
C GLN A 105 13.01 -6.84 2.73
N LEU A 106 11.75 -6.49 3.04
CA LEU A 106 11.47 -5.49 4.07
C LEU A 106 11.86 -6.02 5.46
N PRO A 107 12.67 -5.26 6.24
CA PRO A 107 13.15 -5.69 7.56
C PRO A 107 12.05 -5.91 8.60
N LYS A 108 10.95 -5.14 8.50
CA LYS A 108 9.79 -5.25 9.38
C LYS A 108 8.56 -5.73 8.61
N HIS A 109 7.55 -6.21 9.32
CA HIS A 109 6.32 -6.65 8.69
C HIS A 109 5.58 -5.50 8.01
N PHE A 110 5.09 -5.80 6.82
CA PHE A 110 4.40 -4.88 5.93
C PHE A 110 3.08 -5.49 5.44
N LEU A 111 2.06 -4.64 5.29
CA LEU A 111 0.78 -5.03 4.73
C LEU A 111 0.16 -3.89 3.92
N ALA A 112 -0.23 -4.17 2.67
CA ALA A 112 -0.96 -3.24 1.81
C ALA A 112 -2.14 -3.93 1.11
N PRO A 113 -3.39 -3.48 1.32
CA PRO A 113 -4.54 -3.97 0.57
C PRO A 113 -4.62 -3.33 -0.83
N ALA A 114 -5.24 -4.06 -1.76
CA ALA A 114 -5.65 -3.59 -3.07
C ALA A 114 -6.97 -4.25 -3.49
N LEU A 115 -7.58 -3.77 -4.58
CA LEU A 115 -8.76 -4.37 -5.19
C LEU A 115 -8.39 -4.94 -6.55
N ARG A 116 -8.45 -6.25 -6.72
CA ARG A 116 -8.29 -6.90 -8.02
C ARG A 116 -9.59 -6.84 -8.80
N VAL A 117 -9.54 -6.43 -10.08
CA VAL A 117 -10.74 -6.13 -10.87
C VAL A 117 -10.95 -7.03 -12.11
N ASP A 118 -10.05 -7.97 -12.38
CA ASP A 118 -10.14 -8.88 -13.54
C ASP A 118 -10.88 -10.19 -13.27
N GLY A 119 -11.32 -10.41 -12.04
CA GLY A 119 -12.06 -11.60 -11.66
C GLY A 119 -11.23 -12.88 -11.53
N GLU A 120 -9.96 -12.90 -11.93
CA GLU A 120 -9.12 -14.09 -11.80
C GLU A 120 -8.77 -14.41 -10.34
N ALA A 121 -8.71 -15.68 -9.99
CA ALA A 121 -8.27 -16.14 -8.69
C ALA A 121 -6.78 -15.80 -8.50
N SER A 122 -6.47 -14.95 -7.52
CA SER A 122 -5.09 -14.73 -7.09
C SER A 122 -4.67 -15.89 -6.19
N SER A 123 -3.56 -16.55 -6.50
CA SER A 123 -2.96 -17.58 -5.63
C SER A 123 -2.39 -16.99 -4.33
N THR A 124 -2.45 -15.69 -4.15
CA THR A 124 -1.75 -14.92 -3.13
C THR A 124 -2.65 -14.37 -2.03
N THR A 125 -3.97 -14.57 -2.09
CA THR A 125 -4.88 -14.16 -1.03
C THR A 125 -4.94 -15.19 0.08
N SER A 126 -4.85 -14.75 1.34
CA SER A 126 -5.02 -15.66 2.48
C SER A 126 -6.40 -16.34 2.42
N ALA A 127 -6.45 -17.64 2.66
CA ALA A 127 -7.65 -18.44 2.53
C ALA A 127 -8.84 -17.96 3.38
N GLU A 128 -8.60 -17.19 4.44
CA GLU A 128 -9.66 -16.65 5.31
C GLU A 128 -10.24 -15.33 4.79
N VAL A 129 -9.43 -14.43 4.29
CA VAL A 129 -9.90 -13.23 3.56
C VAL A 129 -10.66 -13.69 2.32
N TRP A 130 -10.23 -14.79 1.72
CA TRP A 130 -10.84 -15.46 0.60
C TRP A 130 -12.23 -16.03 0.88
N ARG A 131 -12.44 -16.77 1.97
CA ARG A 131 -13.75 -17.36 2.30
C ARG A 131 -14.86 -16.33 2.51
N LEU A 132 -14.51 -15.15 3.00
CA LEU A 132 -15.47 -14.05 3.18
C LEU A 132 -15.81 -13.33 1.87
N SER A 133 -15.02 -13.54 0.81
CA SER A 133 -15.22 -12.92 -0.50
C SER A 133 -15.82 -13.84 -1.56
N GLN A 134 -16.03 -15.13 -1.27
CA GLN A 134 -16.49 -16.13 -2.24
C GLN A 134 -17.99 -16.09 -2.50
N SER A 135 -18.51 -15.11 -3.18
CA SER A 135 -19.92 -15.23 -3.58
C SER A 135 -20.20 -15.05 -5.08
N ARG A 136 -19.22 -14.81 -5.93
CA ARG A 136 -19.49 -14.79 -7.39
C ARG A 136 -18.25 -15.11 -8.21
N GLU A 137 -18.33 -16.04 -9.13
CA GLU A 137 -17.39 -16.22 -10.23
C GLU A 137 -17.31 -14.92 -11.06
N GLY A 138 -16.09 -14.43 -11.31
CA GLY A 138 -15.85 -13.25 -12.15
C GLY A 138 -16.02 -11.86 -11.49
N GLY A 139 -16.10 -11.76 -10.16
CA GLY A 139 -16.23 -10.49 -9.45
C GLY A 139 -14.90 -9.84 -9.03
N TRP A 140 -14.96 -8.57 -8.60
CA TRP A 140 -13.87 -7.88 -7.97
C TRP A 140 -13.47 -8.55 -6.65
N ARG A 141 -12.18 -8.61 -6.36
CA ARG A 141 -11.67 -9.34 -5.19
C ARG A 141 -10.67 -8.49 -4.41
N PRO A 142 -10.76 -8.47 -3.06
CA PRO A 142 -9.71 -7.88 -2.24
C PRO A 142 -8.43 -8.71 -2.39
N ALA A 143 -7.31 -8.01 -2.48
CA ALA A 143 -5.97 -8.56 -2.45
C ALA A 143 -5.18 -7.91 -1.32
N VAL A 144 -4.21 -8.63 -0.76
CA VAL A 144 -3.35 -8.14 0.30
C VAL A 144 -1.92 -8.53 -0.02
N PHE A 145 -1.03 -7.54 -0.11
CA PHE A 145 0.40 -7.74 -0.28
C PHE A 145 1.09 -7.63 1.07
N SER A 146 1.83 -8.65 1.48
CA SER A 146 2.52 -8.64 2.77
C SER A 146 3.70 -9.61 2.80
N ASN A 147 4.64 -9.38 3.71
CA ASN A 147 5.70 -10.33 4.07
C ASN A 147 5.39 -11.09 5.37
N LEU A 148 4.13 -11.07 5.80
CA LEU A 148 3.68 -11.87 6.93
C LEU A 148 3.72 -13.37 6.60
N PRO A 149 3.89 -14.25 7.61
CA PRO A 149 3.81 -15.68 7.41
C PRO A 149 2.50 -16.10 6.73
N ALA A 150 2.57 -17.14 5.91
CA ALA A 150 1.38 -17.64 5.22
C ALA A 150 0.32 -18.12 6.22
N VAL A 151 -0.91 -17.65 6.05
CA VAL A 151 -2.06 -18.14 6.83
C VAL A 151 -2.74 -19.25 6.06
N ARG A 152 -2.82 -20.45 6.66
CA ARG A 152 -3.52 -21.64 6.09
C ARG A 152 -3.12 -22.01 4.66
N GLY A 153 -1.81 -21.99 4.35
CA GLY A 153 -1.28 -22.45 3.07
C GLY A 153 -1.38 -21.45 1.91
N ALA A 154 -1.91 -20.26 2.14
CA ALA A 154 -1.79 -19.17 1.18
C ALA A 154 -0.32 -18.72 1.14
N ARG A 155 0.28 -18.68 -0.05
CA ARG A 155 1.62 -18.12 -0.22
C ARG A 155 1.47 -16.60 -0.39
N PRO A 156 2.09 -15.77 0.48
CA PRO A 156 2.13 -14.33 0.25
C PRO A 156 2.93 -14.04 -1.04
N ASP A 157 2.60 -12.95 -1.71
CA ASP A 157 3.34 -12.46 -2.90
C ASP A 157 4.69 -11.84 -2.49
N VAL A 158 5.49 -12.60 -1.76
CA VAL A 158 6.75 -12.12 -1.17
C VAL A 158 7.79 -11.74 -2.22
N GLU A 159 7.76 -12.39 -3.38
CA GLU A 159 8.62 -12.07 -4.54
C GLU A 159 8.15 -10.85 -5.33
N LEU A 160 6.98 -10.28 -5.00
CA LEU A 160 6.47 -9.09 -5.65
C LEU A 160 7.37 -7.91 -5.31
N LYS A 161 7.75 -7.12 -6.32
CA LYS A 161 8.49 -5.87 -6.08
C LYS A 161 7.66 -4.93 -5.23
N ILE A 162 8.30 -4.28 -4.26
CA ILE A 162 7.66 -3.27 -3.39
C ILE A 162 6.98 -2.21 -4.26
N SER A 163 7.66 -1.69 -5.27
CA SER A 163 7.11 -0.68 -6.19
C SER A 163 5.81 -1.13 -6.86
N ASP A 164 5.69 -2.42 -7.25
CA ASP A 164 4.48 -2.94 -7.89
C ASP A 164 3.34 -3.11 -6.87
N ALA A 165 3.62 -3.60 -5.66
CA ALA A 165 2.63 -3.68 -4.59
C ALA A 165 2.03 -2.30 -4.26
N LEU A 166 2.89 -1.28 -4.14
CA LEU A 166 2.49 0.10 -3.85
C LEU A 166 1.69 0.73 -4.98
N LEU A 167 2.08 0.50 -6.25
CA LEU A 167 1.31 0.96 -7.42
C LEU A 167 -0.07 0.32 -7.50
N ARG A 168 -0.20 -0.97 -7.17
CA ARG A 168 -1.49 -1.66 -7.11
C ARG A 168 -2.37 -1.07 -6.00
N SER A 169 -1.81 -0.86 -4.81
CA SER A 169 -2.54 -0.30 -3.66
C SER A 169 -2.92 1.17 -3.84
N SER A 170 -2.20 1.92 -4.70
CA SER A 170 -2.38 3.37 -4.92
C SER A 170 -3.13 3.72 -6.21
N ALA A 171 -3.65 2.75 -6.95
CA ALA A 171 -4.37 2.98 -8.20
C ALA A 171 -5.80 3.49 -7.94
N ALA A 172 -5.92 4.71 -7.38
CA ALA A 172 -7.18 5.31 -6.96
C ALA A 172 -8.08 5.61 -8.18
N PRO A 173 -9.30 5.06 -8.24
CA PRO A 173 -10.22 5.26 -9.36
C PRO A 173 -10.39 6.74 -9.69
N THR A 174 -10.45 7.07 -10.97
CA THR A 174 -10.54 8.42 -11.52
C THR A 174 -9.31 9.32 -11.33
N ILE A 175 -8.46 9.03 -10.36
CA ILE A 175 -7.25 9.82 -10.03
C ILE A 175 -6.02 9.23 -10.74
N LEU A 176 -5.74 7.95 -10.52
CA LEU A 176 -4.68 7.19 -11.17
C LEU A 176 -5.28 5.99 -11.94
N PRO A 177 -4.67 5.57 -13.06
CA PRO A 177 -5.13 4.41 -13.80
C PRO A 177 -4.93 3.13 -12.98
N LEU A 178 -5.73 2.10 -13.27
CA LEU A 178 -5.50 0.75 -12.77
C LEU A 178 -4.06 0.30 -13.10
N TYR A 179 -3.48 -0.45 -12.20
CA TYR A 179 -2.15 -1.00 -12.39
C TYR A 179 -2.18 -2.52 -12.32
N GLN A 180 -1.83 -3.19 -13.42
CA GLN A 180 -1.84 -4.66 -13.54
C GLN A 180 -3.17 -5.29 -13.08
N ASN A 181 -4.30 -4.71 -13.48
CA ASN A 181 -5.67 -5.09 -13.10
C ASN A 181 -6.00 -4.91 -11.61
N TYR A 182 -5.27 -4.05 -10.90
CA TYR A 182 -5.58 -3.68 -9.52
C TYR A 182 -6.01 -2.21 -9.43
N GLY A 183 -6.96 -1.97 -8.54
CA GLY A 183 -7.39 -0.66 -8.05
C GLY A 183 -6.96 -0.43 -6.61
N ASP A 184 -7.12 0.81 -6.14
CA ASP A 184 -6.75 1.26 -4.81
C ASP A 184 -7.40 0.40 -3.70
N GLY A 185 -6.60 0.11 -2.69
CA GLY A 185 -7.05 -0.67 -1.53
C GLY A 185 -8.15 0.00 -0.71
N GLY A 186 -8.27 1.33 -0.78
CA GLY A 186 -9.35 2.08 -0.13
C GLY A 186 -10.74 1.73 -0.66
N ALA A 187 -10.85 1.24 -1.90
CA ALA A 187 -12.10 0.72 -2.44
C ALA A 187 -12.46 -0.66 -1.90
N ALA A 188 -11.52 -1.38 -1.30
CA ALA A 188 -11.69 -2.75 -0.86
C ALA A 188 -11.79 -2.90 0.65
N ARG A 189 -10.88 -2.28 1.44
CA ARG A 189 -10.73 -2.56 2.87
C ARG A 189 -10.02 -1.45 3.64
N CYS A 190 -10.43 -1.30 4.93
CA CYS A 190 -9.69 -0.54 5.93
C CYS A 190 -8.38 -1.28 6.29
N PRO A 191 -7.20 -0.66 6.20
CA PRO A 191 -5.93 -1.32 6.47
C PRO A 191 -5.80 -1.75 7.94
N LEU A 192 -6.38 -0.99 8.87
CA LEU A 192 -6.38 -1.34 10.29
C LEU A 192 -7.13 -2.65 10.55
N LEU A 193 -8.33 -2.82 9.98
CA LEU A 193 -9.12 -4.04 10.16
C LEU A 193 -8.40 -5.26 9.60
N VAL A 194 -7.81 -5.12 8.41
CA VAL A 194 -7.05 -6.22 7.78
C VAL A 194 -5.84 -6.59 8.62
N SER A 195 -5.05 -5.62 9.07
CA SER A 195 -3.86 -5.87 9.89
C SER A 195 -4.20 -6.47 11.26
N TRP A 196 -5.32 -6.03 11.88
CA TRP A 196 -5.80 -6.61 13.12
C TRP A 196 -6.22 -8.07 12.94
N LEU A 197 -6.97 -8.40 11.89
CA LEU A 197 -7.35 -9.78 11.58
C LEU A 197 -6.12 -10.67 11.38
N TYR A 198 -5.09 -10.18 10.65
CA TYR A 198 -3.84 -10.92 10.50
C TYR A 198 -3.12 -11.12 11.84
N ALA A 199 -3.00 -10.09 12.67
CA ALA A 199 -2.35 -10.19 13.96
C ALA A 199 -3.04 -11.21 14.88
N VAL A 200 -4.38 -11.20 14.95
CA VAL A 200 -5.17 -12.17 15.73
C VAL A 200 -4.98 -13.58 15.20
N THR A 201 -4.96 -13.77 13.87
CA THR A 201 -4.79 -15.09 13.25
C THR A 201 -3.38 -15.64 13.47
N LEU A 202 -2.36 -14.80 13.43
CA LEU A 202 -0.96 -15.19 13.66
C LEU A 202 -0.57 -15.22 15.13
N ARG A 203 -1.45 -14.79 16.05
CA ARG A 203 -1.20 -14.68 17.50
C ARG A 203 0.00 -13.78 17.84
N MET A 204 0.17 -12.69 17.07
CA MET A 204 1.21 -11.66 17.28
C MET A 204 0.88 -10.76 18.49
#